data_cfb1ead24988e76bbbb16197adf8ed8a
#
_entry.id   cfb1ead24988e76bbbb16197adf8ed8a
#
_cell.length_a   1.000
_cell.length_b   1.000
_cell.length_c   1.000
_cell.angle_alpha   90.00
_cell.angle_beta   90.00
_cell.angle_gamma   90.00
#
_symmetry.space_group_name_H-M   'P 1'
#
loop_
_entity.id
_entity.type
_entity.pdbx_description
1 polymer ?
#
loop_
_entity_poly.entity_id
_entity_poly.type
_entity_poly.pdbx_seq_one_letter_code
_entity_poly.pdbx_strand_id
1 'polypeptide(L)'
;MAITYGERFAVSIASIEEHMRGWLATIAKERLVVRQVNSYHELGLLFRFFATFTILPFDDVAAAHFDRLRQSLRRLGTMDLKIACTALAADVLLLTANRRDFERVPGLRIENWLD
;
A
#
# COMPACT_ATOMS: atom_id res chain seq x y z
N MET A 1 -3.81 4.52 -0.96
CA MET A 1 -4.41 4.39 0.36
C MET A 1 -3.51 4.99 1.42
N ALA A 2 -4.09 5.70 2.35
CA ALA A 2 -3.36 6.29 3.45
C ALA A 2 -3.70 5.56 4.75
N ILE A 3 -2.77 5.61 5.69
CA ILE A 3 -2.94 5.04 7.03
C ILE A 3 -2.78 6.19 8.02
N THR A 4 -3.69 6.30 8.98
CA THR A 4 -3.60 7.30 10.03
C THR A 4 -2.86 6.72 11.21
N TYR A 5 -1.77 7.38 11.61
CA TYR A 5 -0.95 7.01 12.76
C TYR A 5 -0.87 8.21 13.70
N GLY A 6 -1.59 8.13 14.81
CA GLY A 6 -1.78 9.28 15.67
C GLY A 6 -2.53 10.38 14.93
N GLU A 7 -1.96 11.59 14.86
CA GLU A 7 -2.52 12.71 14.10
C GLU A 7 -1.87 12.87 12.73
N ARG A 8 -1.00 11.91 12.33
CA ARG A 8 -0.25 11.98 11.08
C ARG A 8 -0.74 10.93 10.10
N PHE A 9 -0.58 11.21 8.83
CA PHE A 9 -0.76 10.22 7.79
C PHE A 9 0.52 9.42 7.62
N ALA A 10 0.35 8.11 7.44
CA ALA A 10 1.43 7.21 7.14
C ALA A 10 1.08 6.42 5.89
N VAL A 11 2.05 5.72 5.34
CA VAL A 11 1.86 4.88 4.17
C VAL A 11 2.51 3.52 4.44
N SER A 12 1.86 2.45 3.97
CA SER A 12 2.42 1.11 4.04
C SER A 12 3.57 0.96 3.05
N ILE A 13 4.64 0.27 3.45
CA ILE A 13 5.71 -0.08 2.50
C ILE A 13 5.16 -0.91 1.33
N ALA A 14 4.10 -1.69 1.56
CA ALA A 14 3.45 -2.46 0.49
C ALA A 14 2.76 -1.55 -0.53
N SER A 15 2.18 -0.43 -0.10
CA SER A 15 1.61 0.56 -1.03
C SER A 15 2.69 1.18 -1.90
N ILE A 16 3.85 1.47 -1.32
CA ILE A 16 4.99 2.01 -2.06
C ILE A 16 5.45 0.98 -3.09
N GLU A 17 5.57 -0.27 -2.70
CA GLU A 17 5.93 -1.36 -3.61
C GLU A 17 5.00 -1.42 -4.81
N GLU A 18 3.70 -1.35 -4.57
CA GLU A 18 2.69 -1.43 -5.64
C GLU A 18 2.85 -0.29 -6.65
N HIS A 19 3.01 0.93 -6.16
CA HIS A 19 3.22 2.09 -7.02
C HIS A 19 4.52 1.99 -7.81
N MET A 20 5.60 1.57 -7.15
CA MET A 20 6.89 1.39 -7.81
C MET A 20 6.83 0.34 -8.90
N ARG A 21 6.15 -0.78 -8.65
CA ARG A 21 6.00 -1.84 -9.65
C ARG A 21 5.30 -1.35 -10.91
N GLY A 22 4.30 -0.49 -10.75
CA GLY A 22 3.59 0.10 -11.88
C GLY A 22 4.54 0.88 -12.80
N TRP A 23 5.35 1.76 -12.23
CA TRP A 23 6.29 2.55 -13.02
C TRP A 23 7.43 1.72 -13.58
N LEU A 24 7.95 0.77 -12.81
CA LEU A 24 9.00 -0.13 -13.30
C LEU A 24 8.51 -0.97 -14.47
N ALA A 25 7.27 -1.45 -14.43
CA ALA A 25 6.67 -2.19 -15.53
C ALA A 25 6.50 -1.31 -16.76
N THR A 26 6.07 -0.06 -16.60
CA THR A 26 5.94 0.89 -17.70
C THR A 26 7.28 1.15 -18.36
N ILE A 27 8.34 1.35 -17.57
CA ILE A 27 9.69 1.54 -18.08
C ILE A 27 10.16 0.30 -18.86
N ALA A 28 9.93 -0.89 -18.28
CA ALA A 28 10.39 -2.15 -18.90
C ALA A 28 9.71 -2.44 -20.24
N LYS A 29 8.46 -1.99 -20.43
CA LYS A 29 7.72 -2.19 -21.68
C LYS A 29 8.14 -1.25 -22.79
N GLU A 30 8.70 -0.09 -22.45
CA GLU A 30 9.09 0.89 -23.47
C GLU A 30 10.46 0.55 -24.01
N ARG A 31 10.53 0.34 -25.32
CA ARG A 31 11.78 -0.04 -26.01
C ARG A 31 12.69 1.13 -26.33
N LEU A 32 12.11 2.32 -26.52
CA LEU A 32 12.91 3.49 -26.86
C LEU A 32 13.27 4.25 -25.60
N VAL A 33 14.56 4.34 -25.32
CA VAL A 33 15.09 4.97 -24.10
C VAL A 33 14.58 6.42 -23.94
N VAL A 34 14.50 7.16 -25.04
CA VAL A 34 14.02 8.55 -25.00
C VAL A 34 12.58 8.63 -24.49
N ARG A 35 11.76 7.62 -24.77
CA ARG A 35 10.37 7.58 -24.32
C ARG A 35 10.23 7.13 -22.85
N GLN A 36 11.29 6.58 -22.29
CA GLN A 36 11.32 6.23 -20.86
C GLN A 36 11.51 7.43 -19.95
N VAL A 37 11.95 8.57 -20.48
CA VAL A 37 12.30 9.76 -19.69
C VAL A 37 11.15 10.20 -18.78
N ASN A 38 9.92 10.27 -19.31
CA ASN A 38 8.78 10.68 -18.51
C ASN A 38 8.50 9.73 -17.35
N SER A 39 8.60 8.42 -17.60
CA SER A 39 8.39 7.42 -16.56
C SER A 39 9.43 7.48 -15.46
N TYR A 40 10.70 7.73 -15.81
CA TYR A 40 11.73 7.94 -14.81
C TYR A 40 11.49 9.22 -14.00
N HIS A 41 11.02 10.27 -14.65
CA HIS A 41 10.66 11.50 -13.96
C HIS A 41 9.56 11.25 -12.93
N GLU A 42 8.50 10.54 -13.33
CA GLU A 42 7.39 10.19 -12.46
C GLU A 42 7.84 9.30 -11.29
N LEU A 43 8.73 8.35 -11.56
CA LEU A 43 9.30 7.51 -10.51
C LEU A 43 10.06 8.34 -9.48
N GLY A 44 10.83 9.33 -9.93
CA GLY A 44 11.53 10.26 -9.04
C GLY A 44 10.58 11.08 -8.18
N LEU A 45 9.48 11.57 -8.76
CA LEU A 45 8.45 12.29 -8.03
C LEU A 45 7.79 11.41 -6.98
N LEU A 46 7.58 10.14 -7.29
CA LEU A 46 7.00 9.17 -6.36
C LEU A 46 7.86 9.02 -5.10
N PHE A 47 9.17 8.89 -5.26
CA PHE A 47 10.09 8.82 -4.13
C PHE A 47 10.02 10.07 -3.25
N ARG A 48 9.99 11.24 -3.87
CA ARG A 48 9.90 12.51 -3.13
C ARG A 48 8.59 12.62 -2.37
N PHE A 49 7.51 12.19 -2.99
CA PHE A 49 6.19 12.22 -2.37
C PHE A 49 6.14 11.32 -1.14
N PHE A 50 6.56 10.05 -1.27
CA PHE A 50 6.53 9.13 -0.15
C PHE A 50 7.49 9.48 0.97
N ALA A 51 8.58 10.17 0.66
CA ALA A 51 9.53 10.61 1.67
C ALA A 51 8.93 11.61 2.68
N THR A 52 7.80 12.23 2.35
CA THR A 52 7.10 13.14 3.26
C THR A 52 6.23 12.43 4.28
N PHE A 53 6.01 11.12 4.13
CA PHE A 53 5.15 10.33 5.01
C PHE A 53 5.98 9.48 5.95
N THR A 54 5.37 9.12 7.09
CA THR A 54 5.87 8.01 7.89
C THR A 54 5.59 6.72 7.13
N ILE A 55 6.63 5.91 6.93
CA ILE A 55 6.51 4.64 6.20
C ILE A 55 6.40 3.50 7.22
N LEU A 56 5.29 2.78 7.19
CA LEU A 56 5.06 1.65 8.08
C LEU A 56 5.64 0.38 7.44
N PRO A 57 6.45 -0.38 8.20
CA PRO A 57 7.08 -1.57 7.66
C PRO A 57 6.13 -2.74 7.55
N PHE A 58 6.47 -3.69 6.68
CA PHE A 58 5.87 -5.02 6.67
C PHE A 58 6.79 -5.92 7.48
N ASP A 59 6.53 -5.98 8.78
CA ASP A 59 7.38 -6.68 9.75
C ASP A 59 6.87 -8.08 10.07
N ASP A 60 7.49 -8.74 11.06
CA ASP A 60 7.12 -10.10 11.46
C ASP A 60 5.66 -10.17 11.94
N VAL A 61 5.17 -9.15 12.62
CA VAL A 61 3.79 -9.11 13.10
C VAL A 61 2.84 -9.03 11.92
N ALA A 62 3.13 -8.17 10.94
CA ALA A 62 2.33 -8.08 9.72
C ALA A 62 2.34 -9.40 8.94
N ALA A 63 3.51 -10.05 8.84
CA ALA A 63 3.63 -11.34 8.16
C ALA A 63 2.81 -12.43 8.86
N ALA A 64 2.78 -12.43 10.19
CA ALA A 64 1.97 -13.38 10.95
C ALA A 64 0.48 -13.18 10.71
N HIS A 65 0.02 -11.92 10.65
CA HIS A 65 -1.36 -11.62 10.26
C HIS A 65 -1.67 -12.10 8.84
N PHE A 66 -0.74 -11.89 7.93
CA PHE A 66 -0.91 -12.34 6.53
C PHE A 66 -1.11 -13.85 6.47
N ASP A 67 -0.24 -14.62 7.11
CA ASP A 67 -0.34 -16.09 7.11
C ASP A 67 -1.67 -16.55 7.70
N ARG A 68 -2.11 -15.90 8.76
CA ARG A 68 -3.36 -16.26 9.45
C ARG A 68 -4.59 -15.96 8.58
N LEU A 69 -4.57 -14.86 7.81
CA LEU A 69 -5.74 -14.36 7.11
C LEU A 69 -5.83 -14.80 5.64
N ARG A 70 -4.73 -15.23 5.04
CA ARG A 70 -4.68 -15.52 3.61
C ARG A 70 -5.74 -16.52 3.16
N GLN A 71 -5.94 -17.61 3.92
CA GLN A 71 -6.87 -18.67 3.53
C GLN A 71 -8.32 -18.20 3.52
N SER A 72 -8.70 -17.41 4.50
CA SER A 72 -10.08 -16.93 4.65
C SER A 72 -10.39 -15.72 3.78
N LEU A 73 -9.35 -15.02 3.27
CA LEU A 73 -9.50 -13.79 2.48
C LEU A 73 -8.91 -13.95 1.07
N ARG A 74 -9.19 -15.07 0.41
CA ARG A 74 -8.62 -15.37 -0.91
C ARG A 74 -8.99 -14.35 -2.00
N ARG A 75 -10.14 -13.69 -1.86
CA ARG A 75 -10.62 -12.73 -2.86
C ARG A 75 -9.94 -11.37 -2.73
N LEU A 76 -9.35 -11.10 -1.58
CA LEU A 76 -8.58 -9.88 -1.41
C LEU A 76 -7.22 -10.07 -2.09
N GLY A 77 -6.82 -9.11 -2.91
CA GLY A 77 -5.53 -9.16 -3.60
C GLY A 77 -4.38 -9.23 -2.61
N THR A 78 -3.27 -9.83 -3.03
CA THR A 78 -2.09 -10.00 -2.19
C THR A 78 -1.57 -8.68 -1.64
N MET A 79 -1.49 -7.64 -2.48
CA MET A 79 -1.00 -6.33 -2.04
C MET A 79 -1.98 -5.68 -1.06
N ASP A 80 -3.28 -5.77 -1.32
CA ASP A 80 -4.29 -5.23 -0.42
C ASP A 80 -4.25 -5.94 0.94
N LEU A 81 -4.06 -7.25 0.94
CA LEU A 81 -3.92 -8.00 2.18
C LEU A 81 -2.66 -7.58 2.96
N LYS A 82 -1.55 -7.36 2.27
CA LYS A 82 -0.32 -6.85 2.91
C LYS A 82 -0.52 -5.47 3.52
N ILE A 83 -1.25 -4.60 2.84
CA ILE A 83 -1.58 -3.26 3.36
C ILE A 83 -2.44 -3.38 4.63
N ALA A 84 -3.46 -4.24 4.58
CA ALA A 84 -4.32 -4.48 5.74
C ALA A 84 -3.53 -5.04 6.93
N CYS A 85 -2.64 -6.00 6.66
CA CYS A 85 -1.80 -6.60 7.70
C CYS A 85 -0.81 -5.60 8.31
N THR A 86 -0.30 -4.68 7.51
CA THR A 86 0.53 -3.58 8.00
C THR A 86 -0.27 -2.70 8.96
N ALA A 87 -1.50 -2.36 8.60
CA ALA A 87 -2.37 -1.54 9.45
C ALA A 87 -2.73 -2.26 10.75
N LEU A 88 -3.02 -3.57 10.68
CA LEU A 88 -3.29 -4.37 11.88
C LEU A 88 -2.08 -4.41 12.81
N ALA A 89 -0.89 -4.64 12.25
CA ALA A 89 0.34 -4.74 13.04
C ALA A 89 0.68 -3.43 13.73
N ALA A 90 0.43 -2.30 13.08
CA ALA A 90 0.69 -0.98 13.62
C ALA A 90 -0.47 -0.44 14.47
N ASP A 91 -1.60 -1.14 14.48
CA ASP A 91 -2.84 -0.74 15.18
C ASP A 91 -3.28 0.67 14.76
N VAL A 92 -3.42 0.87 13.47
CA VAL A 92 -3.79 2.15 12.88
C VAL A 92 -5.06 2.05 12.06
N LEU A 93 -5.69 3.19 11.84
CA LEU A 93 -6.88 3.31 11.00
C LEU A 93 -6.47 3.33 9.53
N LEU A 94 -7.09 2.49 8.71
CA LEU A 94 -6.87 2.49 7.27
C LEU A 94 -7.92 3.38 6.59
N LEU A 95 -7.44 4.38 5.85
CA LEU A 95 -8.28 5.21 5.01
C LEU A 95 -8.26 4.64 3.58
N THR A 96 -9.41 4.30 3.05
CA THR A 96 -9.52 3.69 1.73
C THR A 96 -10.79 4.11 1.01
N ALA A 97 -10.71 4.29 -0.30
CA ALA A 97 -11.88 4.46 -1.15
C ALA A 97 -12.57 3.13 -1.43
N ASN A 98 -11.93 2.01 -1.11
CA ASN A 98 -12.44 0.66 -1.35
C ASN A 98 -12.81 -0.04 -0.04
N ARG A 99 -13.73 0.58 0.69
CA ARG A 99 -14.18 0.09 1.98
C ARG A 99 -14.71 -1.34 1.93
N ARG A 100 -15.44 -1.66 0.88
CA ARG A 100 -16.10 -2.96 0.71
C ARG A 100 -15.14 -4.13 0.83
N ASP A 101 -13.98 -4.05 0.17
CA ASP A 101 -13.01 -5.14 0.19
C ASP A 101 -12.34 -5.27 1.55
N PHE A 102 -12.03 -4.16 2.20
CA PHE A 102 -11.32 -4.17 3.47
C PHE A 102 -12.21 -4.45 4.67
N GLU A 103 -13.52 -4.30 4.57
CA GLU A 103 -14.48 -4.65 5.64
C GLU A 103 -14.39 -6.12 6.04
N ARG A 104 -13.92 -6.97 5.15
CA ARG A 104 -13.80 -8.41 5.38
C ARG A 104 -12.64 -8.77 6.31
N VAL A 105 -11.73 -7.85 6.56
CA VAL A 105 -10.54 -8.12 7.38
C VAL A 105 -10.90 -7.97 8.85
N PRO A 106 -10.90 -9.06 9.65
CA PRO A 106 -11.26 -8.98 11.05
C PRO A 106 -10.31 -8.08 11.85
N GLY A 107 -10.87 -7.21 12.67
CA GLY A 107 -10.10 -6.34 13.54
C GLY A 107 -9.52 -5.10 12.87
N LEU A 108 -9.65 -4.98 11.55
CA LEU A 108 -9.16 -3.81 10.84
C LEU A 108 -10.13 -2.65 11.00
N ARG A 109 -9.62 -1.50 11.44
CA ARG A 109 -10.40 -0.26 11.49
C ARG A 109 -10.25 0.47 10.18
N ILE A 110 -11.38 0.71 9.53
CA ILE A 110 -11.40 1.39 8.23
C ILE A 110 -12.34 2.58 8.24
N GLU A 111 -12.00 3.56 7.43
CA GLU A 111 -12.82 4.72 7.19
C GLU A 111 -12.77 5.05 5.70
N ASN A 112 -13.89 5.57 5.17
CA ASN A 112 -13.92 5.91 3.76
C ASN A 112 -13.08 7.17 3.53
N TRP A 113 -12.18 7.08 2.56
CA TRP A 113 -11.30 8.19 2.19
C TRP A 113 -12.07 9.43 1.76
N LEU A 114 -13.24 9.23 1.14
CA LEU A 114 -14.04 10.31 0.55
C LEU A 114 -15.10 10.89 1.50
N ASP A 115 -15.27 10.34 2.66
CA ASP A 115 -16.23 10.81 3.66
C ASP A 115 -15.72 12.00 4.46
#